data_a98b244f14ba6e508aa76feb2ee8aeb6
#
_entry.id   a98b244f14ba6e508aa76feb2ee8aeb6
#
_cell.length_a   1.000
_cell.length_b   1.000
_cell.length_c   1.000
_cell.angle_alpha   90.00
_cell.angle_beta   90.00
_cell.angle_gamma   90.00
#
_symmetry.space_group_name_H-M   'P 1'
#
loop_
_entity.id
_entity.type
_entity.pdbx_description
1 polymer ?
#
loop_
_entity_poly.entity_id
_entity_poly.type
_entity_poly.pdbx_seq_one_letter_code
_entity_poly.pdbx_strand_id
1 'polypeptide(L)'
;MGVLASAESALAIGSAELYTAESYYYGRFEARVRYAPGSGVVGSFFLWKDGSEVSGTFWNELDFEKLNADCHLVTNAFFGNPGAVHSQNAVLTQDLCGEFHTYKYEWTPESIAWFVDDVEVRRETGDTALAYAENATAGMQIRFNVWPGDASFGGVFDPSVVPVYQYIDWVQYSAYVDGAFEVEWREDFDAATLPSGWLTGSWGSPKNLSTHSPQNVGIVDGYAVLALTADDALGVEGASPDGPGAGTNTGSTGAAYGSYGEDPSACGCRVGPQRGGAVAATLLLGAVVANGLRRRRRPRRAHTRNLPM
;
A
#
# COMPACT_ATOMS: atom_id res chain seq x y z
N MET A 1 -23.71 26.75 -40.90
CA MET A 1 -22.98 27.11 -39.68
C MET A 1 -22.75 25.82 -38.93
N GLY A 2 -21.55 25.26 -39.03
CA GLY A 2 -21.16 24.07 -38.25
C GLY A 2 -20.68 24.53 -36.86
N VAL A 3 -21.33 24.06 -35.83
CA VAL A 3 -20.85 24.20 -34.45
C VAL A 3 -19.68 23.24 -34.30
N LEU A 4 -18.45 23.76 -34.25
CA LEU A 4 -17.30 23.02 -33.80
C LEU A 4 -17.48 22.78 -32.30
N ALA A 5 -17.86 21.57 -31.91
CA ALA A 5 -17.75 21.13 -30.54
C ALA A 5 -16.23 21.10 -30.21
N SER A 6 -15.75 22.03 -29.41
CA SER A 6 -14.45 21.93 -28.78
C SER A 6 -14.48 20.66 -27.92
N ALA A 7 -13.66 19.67 -28.26
CA ALA A 7 -13.38 18.59 -27.34
C ALA A 7 -12.70 19.25 -26.12
N GLU A 8 -13.40 19.30 -24.99
CA GLU A 8 -12.72 19.58 -23.72
C GLU A 8 -11.65 18.49 -23.54
N SER A 9 -10.38 18.89 -23.55
CA SER A 9 -9.32 17.96 -23.17
C SER A 9 -9.59 17.57 -21.72
N ALA A 10 -9.67 16.26 -21.46
CA ALA A 10 -9.76 15.78 -20.09
C ALA A 10 -8.61 16.41 -19.30
N LEU A 11 -8.92 16.98 -18.13
CA LEU A 11 -7.93 17.57 -17.25
C LEU A 11 -6.93 16.46 -16.85
N ALA A 12 -5.66 16.64 -17.20
CA ALA A 12 -4.62 15.75 -16.73
C ALA A 12 -4.35 16.01 -15.24
N ILE A 13 -4.10 14.97 -14.47
CA ILE A 13 -4.02 15.01 -13.01
C ILE A 13 -2.61 14.65 -12.56
N GLY A 14 -2.04 15.52 -11.73
CA GLY A 14 -0.84 15.28 -10.93
C GLY A 14 -1.22 14.67 -9.58
N SER A 15 -0.69 13.50 -9.28
CA SER A 15 -0.84 12.79 -8.01
C SER A 15 0.46 12.83 -7.20
N ALA A 16 0.48 12.21 -6.02
CA ALA A 16 1.66 12.20 -5.16
C ALA A 16 1.91 10.82 -4.55
N GLU A 17 3.18 10.47 -4.38
CA GLU A 17 3.63 9.35 -3.55
C GLU A 17 4.88 9.75 -2.76
N LEU A 18 4.89 9.43 -1.45
CA LEU A 18 5.97 9.62 -0.51
C LEU A 18 6.33 8.27 0.11
N TYR A 19 7.62 7.92 0.19
CA TYR A 19 8.02 6.64 0.72
C TYR A 19 9.41 6.65 1.36
N THR A 20 9.68 5.67 2.26
CA THR A 20 11.00 5.51 2.85
C THR A 20 11.98 4.87 1.87
N ALA A 21 13.22 5.33 1.84
CA ALA A 21 14.30 4.69 1.10
C ALA A 21 14.63 3.31 1.68
N GLU A 22 14.55 3.19 3.00
CA GLU A 22 14.80 1.95 3.75
C GLU A 22 13.54 1.09 3.82
N SER A 23 13.75 -0.23 3.96
CA SER A 23 12.72 -1.23 4.20
C SER A 23 12.89 -1.83 5.59
N TYR A 24 11.79 -2.16 6.23
CA TYR A 24 11.76 -2.64 7.62
C TYR A 24 11.10 -4.02 7.68
N TYR A 25 11.71 -4.93 8.43
CA TYR A 25 11.24 -6.30 8.59
C TYR A 25 10.74 -6.52 10.01
N TYR A 26 9.49 -6.90 10.14
CA TYR A 26 8.73 -6.94 11.39
C TYR A 26 8.72 -5.58 12.12
N GLY A 27 7.73 -5.36 12.91
CA GLY A 27 7.65 -4.16 13.72
C GLY A 27 6.26 -3.57 13.81
N ARG A 28 6.21 -2.41 14.44
CA ARG A 28 5.05 -1.56 14.52
C ARG A 28 5.31 -0.33 13.66
N PHE A 29 4.41 -0.07 12.72
CA PHE A 29 4.45 1.05 11.78
C PHE A 29 3.26 1.94 12.08
N GLU A 30 3.50 3.15 12.52
CA GLU A 30 2.48 4.09 12.97
C GLU A 30 2.57 5.38 12.19
N ALA A 31 1.43 5.94 11.81
CA ALA A 31 1.36 7.26 11.20
C ALA A 31 0.09 7.99 11.66
N ARG A 32 0.20 9.30 11.90
CA ARG A 32 -0.96 10.15 12.12
C ARG A 32 -1.27 10.90 10.84
N VAL A 33 -2.41 10.59 10.24
CA VAL A 33 -2.78 11.02 8.89
C VAL A 33 -4.19 11.62 8.89
N ARG A 34 -4.36 12.70 8.11
CA ARG A 34 -5.65 13.19 7.66
C ARG A 34 -5.74 13.02 6.15
N TYR A 35 -6.61 12.13 5.71
CA TYR A 35 -6.75 11.81 4.29
C TYR A 35 -7.40 12.94 3.50
N ALA A 36 -7.03 13.05 2.22
CA ALA A 36 -7.63 13.99 1.29
C ALA A 36 -9.10 13.66 1.07
N PRO A 37 -10.04 14.63 1.17
CA PRO A 37 -11.45 14.44 0.86
C PRO A 37 -11.69 14.43 -0.66
N GLY A 38 -12.90 14.07 -1.08
CA GLY A 38 -13.38 14.27 -2.44
C GLY A 38 -13.87 13.00 -3.12
N SER A 39 -14.77 13.20 -4.10
CA SER A 39 -15.34 12.11 -4.89
C SER A 39 -14.26 11.46 -5.76
N GLY A 40 -14.12 10.14 -5.64
CA GLY A 40 -13.12 9.38 -6.39
C GLY A 40 -11.68 9.69 -6.01
N VAL A 41 -11.42 10.32 -4.86
CA VAL A 41 -10.07 10.51 -4.33
C VAL A 41 -9.70 9.32 -3.47
N VAL A 42 -8.57 8.67 -3.77
CA VAL A 42 -7.96 7.60 -2.99
C VAL A 42 -6.76 8.17 -2.27
N GLY A 43 -6.67 7.93 -0.97
CA GLY A 43 -5.52 8.26 -0.14
C GLY A 43 -5.07 7.03 0.63
N SER A 44 -3.77 6.76 0.69
CA SER A 44 -3.27 5.52 1.31
C SER A 44 -2.15 5.79 2.32
N PHE A 45 -2.06 4.89 3.30
CA PHE A 45 -0.87 4.55 4.06
C PHE A 45 -0.66 3.06 3.87
N PHE A 46 0.47 2.63 3.32
CA PHE A 46 0.69 1.24 2.98
C PHE A 46 2.13 0.80 3.22
N LEU A 47 2.32 -0.52 3.35
CA LEU A 47 3.63 -1.15 3.39
C LEU A 47 3.84 -1.92 2.10
N TRP A 48 4.99 -1.71 1.47
CA TRP A 48 5.30 -2.26 0.16
C TRP A 48 6.65 -2.95 0.13
N LYS A 49 6.68 -4.20 -0.30
CA LYS A 49 7.96 -4.85 -0.64
C LYS A 49 8.41 -4.35 -2.02
N ASP A 50 9.55 -3.69 -2.07
CA ASP A 50 10.14 -3.18 -3.31
C ASP A 50 10.25 -4.28 -4.37
N GLY A 51 9.87 -3.96 -5.60
CA GLY A 51 9.84 -4.89 -6.72
C GLY A 51 8.64 -5.85 -6.75
N SER A 52 7.62 -5.68 -5.90
CA SER A 52 6.40 -6.51 -5.95
C SER A 52 5.71 -6.44 -7.32
N GLU A 53 5.79 -5.32 -8.04
CA GLU A 53 5.23 -5.11 -9.38
C GLU A 53 5.98 -5.87 -10.50
N VAL A 54 7.18 -6.37 -10.23
CA VAL A 54 7.99 -7.07 -11.23
C VAL A 54 7.43 -8.46 -11.48
N SER A 55 7.19 -8.77 -12.75
CA SER A 55 6.65 -10.07 -13.16
C SER A 55 7.49 -11.24 -12.63
N GLY A 56 6.83 -12.19 -11.96
CA GLY A 56 7.47 -13.35 -11.34
C GLY A 56 7.99 -13.12 -9.92
N THR A 57 7.92 -11.89 -9.40
CA THR A 57 8.23 -11.59 -8.00
C THR A 57 7.01 -11.88 -7.14
N PHE A 58 7.24 -12.40 -5.94
CA PHE A 58 6.19 -12.60 -4.96
C PHE A 58 5.77 -11.23 -4.41
N TRP A 59 4.49 -10.89 -4.55
CA TRP A 59 3.91 -9.63 -4.09
C TRP A 59 3.73 -9.65 -2.58
N ASN A 60 4.09 -8.56 -1.89
CA ASN A 60 3.71 -8.29 -0.51
C ASN A 60 3.36 -6.81 -0.35
N GLU A 61 2.13 -6.54 0.08
CA GLU A 61 1.59 -5.21 0.30
C GLU A 61 0.52 -5.25 1.39
N LEU A 62 0.55 -4.30 2.30
CA LEU A 62 -0.45 -4.12 3.36
C LEU A 62 -1.00 -2.71 3.28
N ASP A 63 -2.33 -2.56 3.24
CA ASP A 63 -2.95 -1.28 2.98
C ASP A 63 -3.91 -0.80 4.06
N PHE A 64 -3.87 0.50 4.31
CA PHE A 64 -4.99 1.34 4.64
C PHE A 64 -5.28 2.26 3.44
N GLU A 65 -6.48 2.18 2.89
CA GLU A 65 -6.90 2.99 1.76
C GLU A 65 -8.22 3.69 2.08
N LYS A 66 -8.17 5.03 2.09
CA LYS A 66 -9.36 5.87 2.14
C LYS A 66 -9.95 5.99 0.74
N LEU A 67 -11.20 5.69 0.60
CA LEU A 67 -11.91 5.68 -0.67
C LEU A 67 -13.07 6.69 -0.68
N ASN A 68 -13.30 7.28 -1.85
CA ASN A 68 -14.50 8.03 -2.20
C ASN A 68 -14.80 9.28 -1.32
N ALA A 69 -15.94 9.93 -1.56
CA ALA A 69 -16.36 11.15 -0.88
C ALA A 69 -16.83 10.93 0.56
N ASP A 70 -17.31 9.73 0.88
CA ASP A 70 -17.74 9.35 2.23
C ASP A 70 -16.57 8.93 3.14
N CYS A 71 -15.34 9.00 2.61
CA CYS A 71 -14.12 8.77 3.35
C CYS A 71 -14.07 7.44 4.11
N HIS A 72 -14.73 6.40 3.60
CA HIS A 72 -14.61 5.08 4.19
C HIS A 72 -13.23 4.47 3.96
N LEU A 73 -12.81 3.63 4.89
CA LEU A 73 -11.50 2.99 4.89
C LEU A 73 -11.63 1.51 4.55
N VAL A 74 -10.78 1.03 3.66
CA VAL A 74 -10.54 -0.41 3.44
C VAL A 74 -9.16 -0.79 3.92
N THR A 75 -9.01 -2.05 4.32
CA THR A 75 -7.71 -2.65 4.64
C THR A 75 -7.47 -3.83 3.73
N ASN A 76 -6.26 -3.95 3.18
CA ASN A 76 -5.91 -5.05 2.29
C ASN A 76 -4.63 -5.75 2.75
N ALA A 77 -4.51 -7.02 2.37
CA ALA A 77 -3.29 -7.80 2.41
C ALA A 77 -3.11 -8.47 1.05
N PHE A 78 -2.18 -7.97 0.25
CA PHE A 78 -1.82 -8.58 -1.02
C PHE A 78 -0.58 -9.43 -0.86
N PHE A 79 -0.64 -10.68 -1.30
CA PHE A 79 0.50 -11.57 -1.34
C PHE A 79 0.34 -12.64 -2.41
N GLY A 80 1.44 -13.13 -2.93
CA GLY A 80 1.46 -14.16 -3.96
C GLY A 80 2.22 -13.72 -5.21
N ASN A 81 2.28 -14.57 -6.22
CA ASN A 81 2.80 -14.20 -7.53
C ASN A 81 1.79 -13.29 -8.26
N PRO A 82 2.21 -12.39 -9.16
CA PRO A 82 1.33 -11.42 -9.81
C PRO A 82 0.09 -11.99 -10.51
N GLY A 83 0.08 -13.28 -10.86
CA GLY A 83 -1.08 -13.98 -11.42
C GLY A 83 -1.99 -14.65 -10.38
N ALA A 84 -1.63 -14.65 -9.10
CA ALA A 84 -2.31 -15.33 -8.01
C ALA A 84 -2.32 -14.50 -6.72
N VAL A 85 -2.39 -13.18 -6.85
CA VAL A 85 -2.43 -12.25 -5.71
C VAL A 85 -3.73 -12.44 -4.95
N HIS A 86 -3.61 -12.66 -3.65
CA HIS A 86 -4.73 -12.75 -2.73
C HIS A 86 -4.96 -11.40 -2.07
N SER A 87 -6.22 -11.03 -1.91
CA SER A 87 -6.63 -9.78 -1.31
C SER A 87 -7.76 -10.04 -0.35
N GLN A 88 -7.69 -9.45 0.82
CA GLN A 88 -8.75 -9.51 1.82
C GLN A 88 -9.06 -8.10 2.29
N ASN A 89 -10.35 -7.76 2.37
CA ASN A 89 -10.83 -6.42 2.69
C ASN A 89 -11.61 -6.42 3.99
N ALA A 90 -11.38 -5.40 4.81
CA ALA A 90 -12.31 -5.00 5.85
C ALA A 90 -12.68 -3.54 5.62
N VAL A 91 -13.98 -3.23 5.63
CA VAL A 91 -14.48 -1.87 5.41
C VAL A 91 -14.81 -1.23 6.76
N LEU A 92 -14.29 -0.05 6.99
CA LEU A 92 -14.59 0.79 8.13
C LEU A 92 -15.46 1.95 7.65
N THR A 93 -16.60 2.20 8.31
CA THR A 93 -17.59 3.20 7.91
C THR A 93 -17.47 4.51 8.68
N GLN A 94 -16.31 4.79 9.24
CA GLN A 94 -16.03 6.03 9.96
C GLN A 94 -15.63 7.13 8.98
N ASP A 95 -16.04 8.38 9.22
CA ASP A 95 -15.51 9.55 8.47
C ASP A 95 -14.07 9.81 8.91
N LEU A 96 -13.15 9.56 8.00
CA LEU A 96 -11.71 9.64 8.26
C LEU A 96 -11.04 10.82 7.53
N CYS A 97 -11.80 11.68 6.83
CA CYS A 97 -11.24 12.84 6.13
C CYS A 97 -11.25 14.13 6.95
N GLY A 98 -12.16 14.25 7.91
CA GLY A 98 -12.35 15.50 8.66
C GLY A 98 -11.22 15.78 9.65
N GLU A 99 -10.65 14.76 10.25
CA GLU A 99 -9.73 14.84 11.36
C GLU A 99 -8.49 13.98 11.15
N PHE A 100 -7.46 14.19 11.99
CA PHE A 100 -6.30 13.33 12.05
C PHE A 100 -6.60 12.08 12.88
N HIS A 101 -6.32 10.93 12.32
CA HIS A 101 -6.38 9.63 12.98
C HIS A 101 -5.01 8.96 12.99
N THR A 102 -4.76 8.11 13.97
CA THR A 102 -3.55 7.28 14.02
C THR A 102 -3.85 5.92 13.39
N TYR A 103 -3.11 5.59 12.36
CA TYR A 103 -3.14 4.30 11.67
C TYR A 103 -1.91 3.52 12.05
N LYS A 104 -2.08 2.20 12.32
CA LYS A 104 -0.99 1.38 12.82
C LYS A 104 -1.06 -0.02 12.25
N TYR A 105 0.09 -0.53 11.79
CA TYR A 105 0.32 -1.95 11.55
C TYR A 105 1.16 -2.53 12.68
N GLU A 106 0.85 -3.74 13.12
CA GLU A 106 1.74 -4.58 13.88
C GLU A 106 2.04 -5.85 13.07
N TRP A 107 3.28 -5.99 12.62
CA TRP A 107 3.74 -7.14 11.87
C TRP A 107 4.76 -7.92 12.71
N THR A 108 4.39 -9.15 13.07
CA THR A 108 5.19 -10.11 13.84
C THR A 108 5.37 -11.41 13.05
N PRO A 109 6.20 -12.37 13.49
CA PRO A 109 6.28 -13.69 12.86
C PRO A 109 4.94 -14.44 12.79
N GLU A 110 4.03 -14.19 13.76
CA GLU A 110 2.81 -14.96 13.92
C GLU A 110 1.56 -14.24 13.38
N SER A 111 1.62 -12.91 13.23
CA SER A 111 0.43 -12.12 12.88
C SER A 111 0.75 -10.79 12.21
N ILE A 112 -0.25 -10.29 11.48
CA ILE A 112 -0.32 -8.92 11.00
C ILE A 112 -1.63 -8.33 11.51
N ALA A 113 -1.59 -7.15 12.14
CA ALA A 113 -2.77 -6.49 12.66
C ALA A 113 -2.82 -5.03 12.24
N TRP A 114 -4.03 -4.52 11.99
CA TRP A 114 -4.34 -3.13 11.65
C TRP A 114 -5.10 -2.48 12.79
N PHE A 115 -4.74 -1.24 13.13
CA PHE A 115 -5.40 -0.46 14.17
C PHE A 115 -5.71 0.95 13.66
N VAL A 116 -6.84 1.50 14.09
CA VAL A 116 -7.19 2.92 13.94
C VAL A 116 -7.45 3.47 15.34
N ASP A 117 -6.76 4.53 15.73
CA ASP A 117 -6.84 5.16 17.06
C ASP A 117 -6.71 4.12 18.20
N ASP A 118 -5.71 3.25 18.08
CA ASP A 118 -5.41 2.14 18.99
C ASP A 118 -6.49 1.03 19.06
N VAL A 119 -7.55 1.08 18.27
CA VAL A 119 -8.54 0.03 18.17
C VAL A 119 -8.15 -0.94 17.07
N GLU A 120 -7.99 -2.23 17.39
CA GLU A 120 -7.74 -3.27 16.39
C GLU A 120 -8.96 -3.44 15.48
N VAL A 121 -8.75 -3.26 14.18
CA VAL A 121 -9.81 -3.33 13.15
C VAL A 121 -9.69 -4.57 12.27
N ARG A 122 -8.50 -5.18 12.23
CA ARG A 122 -8.24 -6.41 11.49
C ARG A 122 -7.02 -7.13 12.05
N ARG A 123 -7.04 -8.47 11.98
CA ARG A 123 -5.87 -9.32 12.26
C ARG A 123 -5.83 -10.49 11.29
N GLU A 124 -4.65 -10.72 10.75
CA GLU A 124 -4.31 -11.88 9.94
C GLU A 124 -3.31 -12.77 10.66
N THR A 125 -3.47 -14.08 10.52
CA THR A 125 -2.59 -15.11 11.10
C THR A 125 -2.42 -16.26 10.12
N GLY A 126 -1.69 -17.31 10.48
CA GLY A 126 -1.56 -18.53 9.67
C GLY A 126 -0.91 -18.24 8.32
N ASP A 127 -1.51 -18.73 7.23
CA ASP A 127 -0.92 -18.70 5.88
C ASP A 127 -0.64 -17.27 5.39
N THR A 128 -1.49 -16.29 5.75
CA THR A 128 -1.27 -14.88 5.41
C THR A 128 -0.01 -14.35 6.09
N ALA A 129 0.09 -14.47 7.42
CA ALA A 129 1.26 -14.01 8.16
C ALA A 129 2.55 -14.71 7.69
N LEU A 130 2.48 -16.02 7.42
CA LEU A 130 3.59 -16.83 6.92
C LEU A 130 4.06 -16.34 5.54
N ALA A 131 3.12 -15.99 4.63
CA ALA A 131 3.46 -15.49 3.30
C ALA A 131 4.32 -14.21 3.35
N TYR A 132 4.06 -13.31 4.30
CA TYR A 132 4.90 -12.12 4.52
C TYR A 132 6.22 -12.46 5.21
N ALA A 133 6.20 -13.32 6.21
CA ALA A 133 7.41 -13.76 6.91
C ALA A 133 8.42 -14.42 5.98
N GLU A 134 7.97 -15.22 5.02
CA GLU A 134 8.84 -15.96 4.09
C GLU A 134 9.29 -15.13 2.88
N ASN A 135 8.49 -14.16 2.43
CA ASN A 135 8.69 -13.52 1.13
C ASN A 135 9.04 -12.02 1.22
N ALA A 136 8.83 -11.37 2.35
CA ALA A 136 9.22 -9.98 2.58
C ALA A 136 10.44 -9.86 3.49
N THR A 137 11.39 -10.80 3.40
CA THR A 137 12.58 -10.88 4.28
C THR A 137 13.54 -9.70 4.13
N ALA A 138 13.49 -8.97 3.01
CA ALA A 138 14.20 -7.70 2.84
C ALA A 138 13.45 -6.52 3.50
N GLY A 139 12.30 -6.78 4.11
CA GLY A 139 11.42 -5.76 4.67
C GLY A 139 10.46 -5.13 3.66
N MET A 140 9.65 -4.21 4.17
CA MET A 140 8.72 -3.39 3.39
C MET A 140 8.98 -1.91 3.66
N GLN A 141 8.84 -1.08 2.63
CA GLN A 141 8.89 0.37 2.73
C GLN A 141 7.59 0.91 3.33
N ILE A 142 7.69 2.00 4.06
CA ILE A 142 6.53 2.79 4.50
C ILE A 142 6.19 3.74 3.35
N ARG A 143 4.94 3.71 2.88
CA ARG A 143 4.49 4.48 1.73
C ARG A 143 3.17 5.19 1.98
N PHE A 144 3.01 6.35 1.35
CA PHE A 144 1.78 7.14 1.32
C PHE A 144 1.55 7.59 -0.10
N ASN A 145 0.30 7.56 -0.57
CA ASN A 145 -0.05 8.16 -1.84
C ASN A 145 -1.42 8.85 -1.80
N VAL A 146 -1.68 9.69 -2.79
CA VAL A 146 -2.99 10.23 -3.12
C VAL A 146 -3.14 10.23 -4.63
N TRP A 147 -4.26 9.68 -5.13
CA TRP A 147 -4.48 9.50 -6.57
C TRP A 147 -5.98 9.44 -6.93
N PRO A 148 -6.37 9.67 -8.21
CA PRO A 148 -7.76 9.58 -8.64
C PRO A 148 -8.17 8.13 -8.86
N GLY A 149 -9.30 7.71 -8.29
CA GLY A 149 -9.93 6.43 -8.54
C GLY A 149 -10.79 6.40 -9.81
N ASP A 150 -11.47 5.28 -10.02
CA ASP A 150 -12.48 5.09 -11.05
C ASP A 150 -13.69 4.29 -10.51
N ALA A 151 -14.69 4.05 -11.36
CA ALA A 151 -15.89 3.31 -10.96
C ALA A 151 -15.61 1.88 -10.43
N SER A 152 -14.44 1.33 -10.71
CA SER A 152 -14.07 -0.02 -10.25
C SER A 152 -13.28 -0.01 -8.94
N PHE A 153 -12.71 1.14 -8.55
CA PHE A 153 -12.00 1.31 -7.30
C PHE A 153 -11.87 2.80 -6.93
N GLY A 154 -12.18 3.14 -5.69
CA GLY A 154 -12.06 4.51 -5.17
C GLY A 154 -13.24 5.43 -5.53
N GLY A 155 -14.12 5.00 -6.43
CA GLY A 155 -15.23 5.81 -6.94
C GLY A 155 -14.86 6.65 -8.16
N VAL A 156 -15.87 7.16 -8.85
CA VAL A 156 -15.67 8.04 -10.02
C VAL A 156 -15.06 9.36 -9.57
N PHE A 157 -13.88 9.65 -10.09
CA PHE A 157 -13.17 10.88 -9.77
C PHE A 157 -13.89 12.11 -10.34
N ASP A 158 -14.08 13.11 -9.49
CA ASP A 158 -14.58 14.43 -9.86
C ASP A 158 -13.37 15.40 -9.94
N PRO A 159 -12.94 15.82 -11.14
CA PRO A 159 -11.80 16.70 -11.28
C PRO A 159 -12.03 18.12 -10.73
N SER A 160 -13.25 18.49 -10.40
CA SER A 160 -13.53 19.80 -9.80
C SER A 160 -13.10 19.91 -8.34
N VAL A 161 -12.75 18.77 -7.68
CA VAL A 161 -12.32 18.79 -6.28
C VAL A 161 -10.87 19.23 -6.09
N VAL A 162 -10.04 19.18 -7.15
CA VAL A 162 -8.62 19.56 -7.02
C VAL A 162 -8.43 21.09 -6.93
N PRO A 163 -7.45 21.57 -6.16
CA PRO A 163 -6.48 20.79 -5.39
C PRO A 163 -7.07 20.24 -4.09
N VAL A 164 -6.67 18.99 -3.73
CA VAL A 164 -6.94 18.41 -2.41
C VAL A 164 -5.66 17.84 -1.82
N TYR A 165 -5.62 17.76 -0.49
CA TYR A 165 -4.38 17.48 0.25
C TYR A 165 -4.58 16.38 1.29
N GLN A 166 -3.63 15.45 1.33
CA GLN A 166 -3.44 14.50 2.42
C GLN A 166 -2.30 15.01 3.30
N TYR A 167 -2.50 14.96 4.61
CA TYR A 167 -1.54 15.47 5.60
C TYR A 167 -1.04 14.33 6.45
N ILE A 168 0.26 14.29 6.70
CA ILE A 168 0.92 13.35 7.60
C ILE A 168 1.61 14.19 8.68
N ASP A 169 1.15 14.03 9.92
CA ASP A 169 1.66 14.74 11.08
C ASP A 169 2.99 14.12 11.53
N TRP A 170 3.00 12.83 11.71
CA TRP A 170 4.19 12.09 12.07
C TRP A 170 4.13 10.63 11.59
N VAL A 171 5.32 10.03 11.50
CA VAL A 171 5.50 8.59 11.26
C VAL A 171 6.46 8.02 12.28
N GLN A 172 6.16 6.83 12.82
CA GLN A 172 7.02 6.13 13.77
C GLN A 172 7.18 4.67 13.36
N TYR A 173 8.41 4.18 13.48
CA TYR A 173 8.71 2.77 13.38
C TYR A 173 9.27 2.25 14.69
N SER A 174 8.75 1.10 15.12
CA SER A 174 9.28 0.34 16.26
C SER A 174 9.62 -1.06 15.80
N ALA A 175 10.87 -1.48 15.97
CA ALA A 175 11.29 -2.85 15.63
C ALA A 175 10.66 -3.88 16.56
N TYR A 176 10.39 -5.08 16.04
CA TYR A 176 9.95 -6.21 16.86
C TYR A 176 11.15 -7.02 17.33
N VAL A 177 11.50 -6.88 18.60
CA VAL A 177 12.68 -7.49 19.21
C VAL A 177 12.26 -8.30 20.45
N ASP A 178 12.62 -9.56 20.51
CA ASP A 178 12.37 -10.44 21.66
C ASP A 178 10.92 -10.43 22.19
N GLY A 179 9.95 -10.31 21.29
CA GLY A 179 8.52 -10.31 21.64
C GLY A 179 7.95 -8.95 22.05
N ALA A 180 8.70 -7.87 21.89
CA ALA A 180 8.29 -6.50 22.20
C ALA A 180 8.54 -5.54 21.03
N PHE A 181 7.82 -4.42 21.02
CA PHE A 181 8.07 -3.35 20.05
C PHE A 181 8.94 -2.27 20.72
N GLU A 182 10.12 -2.03 20.13
CA GLU A 182 11.09 -1.03 20.60
C GLU A 182 11.17 0.10 19.58
N VAL A 183 10.93 1.36 20.01
CA VAL A 183 10.96 2.52 19.11
C VAL A 183 12.37 2.71 18.56
N GLU A 184 12.51 2.65 17.25
CA GLU A 184 13.75 2.88 16.52
C GLU A 184 13.87 4.35 16.11
N TRP A 185 12.81 4.91 15.54
CA TRP A 185 12.76 6.29 15.10
C TRP A 185 11.33 6.83 15.00
N ARG A 186 11.24 8.15 15.05
CA ARG A 186 10.05 8.94 14.76
C ARG A 186 10.42 10.15 13.92
N GLU A 187 9.61 10.45 12.92
CA GLU A 187 9.69 11.64 12.08
C GLU A 187 8.46 12.49 12.28
N ASP A 188 8.64 13.71 12.75
CA ASP A 188 7.58 14.70 13.02
C ASP A 188 7.48 15.79 11.93
N PHE A 189 8.28 15.71 10.86
CA PHE A 189 8.30 16.63 9.71
C PHE A 189 8.50 18.11 10.06
N ASP A 190 9.16 18.41 11.17
CA ASP A 190 9.42 19.77 11.65
C ASP A 190 10.39 20.57 10.76
N ALA A 191 11.13 19.91 9.85
CA ALA A 191 12.05 20.55 8.93
C ALA A 191 11.31 21.26 7.79
N ALA A 192 11.91 22.29 7.21
CA ALA A 192 11.32 23.02 6.08
C ALA A 192 11.33 22.25 4.74
N THR A 193 12.00 21.10 4.69
CA THR A 193 12.12 20.22 3.50
C THR A 193 12.02 18.78 3.92
N LEU A 194 11.70 17.90 2.99
CA LEU A 194 11.67 16.46 3.26
C LEU A 194 12.98 15.99 3.89
N PRO A 195 12.92 15.27 5.02
CA PRO A 195 14.10 14.71 5.67
C PRO A 195 14.82 13.69 4.78
N SER A 196 16.12 13.51 5.01
CA SER A 196 16.89 12.47 4.36
C SER A 196 16.32 11.10 4.69
N GLY A 197 16.22 10.22 3.68
CA GLY A 197 15.60 8.90 3.84
C GLY A 197 14.15 8.84 3.37
N TRP A 198 13.53 9.98 3.02
CA TRP A 198 12.25 10.04 2.34
C TRP A 198 12.42 10.36 0.86
N LEU A 199 11.70 9.64 0.01
CA LEU A 199 11.73 9.73 -1.44
C LEU A 199 10.33 10.00 -1.98
N THR A 200 10.25 10.51 -3.23
CA THR A 200 8.99 10.84 -3.89
C THR A 200 8.85 10.07 -5.20
N GLY A 201 7.62 9.63 -5.51
CA GLY A 201 7.31 8.93 -6.74
C GLY A 201 7.29 9.85 -7.97
N SER A 202 7.65 9.28 -9.13
CA SER A 202 7.57 9.95 -10.44
C SER A 202 7.08 9.01 -11.54
N TRP A 203 6.19 8.09 -11.20
CA TRP A 203 5.59 7.06 -12.07
C TRP A 203 4.07 7.21 -12.14
N GLY A 204 3.43 6.42 -13.01
CA GLY A 204 1.98 6.39 -13.11
C GLY A 204 1.32 5.88 -11.82
N SER A 205 0.23 6.52 -11.42
CA SER A 205 -0.60 6.02 -10.32
C SER A 205 -1.21 4.66 -10.65
N PRO A 206 -1.77 3.93 -9.68
CA PRO A 206 -2.55 2.74 -9.97
C PRO A 206 -3.54 2.98 -11.11
N LYS A 207 -3.66 2.03 -12.06
CA LYS A 207 -4.47 2.12 -13.28
C LYS A 207 -4.04 3.22 -14.28
N ASN A 208 -2.91 3.91 -14.06
CA ASN A 208 -2.41 5.01 -14.90
C ASN A 208 -3.44 6.16 -15.10
N LEU A 209 -4.20 6.48 -14.05
CA LEU A 209 -5.19 7.57 -14.09
C LEU A 209 -4.56 8.95 -13.85
N SER A 210 -3.35 8.98 -13.34
CA SER A 210 -2.54 10.18 -13.10
C SER A 210 -1.05 9.82 -13.11
N THR A 211 -0.19 10.82 -12.96
CA THR A 211 1.25 10.63 -12.75
C THR A 211 1.64 11.22 -11.41
N HIS A 212 2.34 10.46 -10.58
CA HIS A 212 2.94 10.98 -9.36
C HIS A 212 4.02 12.00 -9.72
N SER A 213 3.97 13.14 -9.04
CA SER A 213 4.92 14.24 -9.22
C SER A 213 5.63 14.55 -7.91
N PRO A 214 6.98 14.62 -7.90
CA PRO A 214 7.72 15.10 -6.72
C PRO A 214 7.31 16.51 -6.26
N GLN A 215 6.79 17.35 -7.16
CA GLN A 215 6.32 18.69 -6.83
C GLN A 215 5.05 18.67 -5.96
N ASN A 216 4.25 17.60 -6.05
CA ASN A 216 3.04 17.40 -5.25
C ASN A 216 3.32 16.83 -3.85
N VAL A 217 4.60 16.79 -3.44
CA VAL A 217 5.01 16.41 -2.08
C VAL A 217 5.85 17.53 -1.49
N GLY A 218 5.49 17.99 -0.29
CA GLY A 218 6.20 19.06 0.39
C GLY A 218 5.99 19.04 1.90
N ILE A 219 6.66 19.96 2.60
CA ILE A 219 6.44 20.22 4.02
C ILE A 219 5.74 21.56 4.16
N VAL A 220 4.63 21.58 4.88
CA VAL A 220 3.84 22.79 5.19
C VAL A 220 3.49 22.76 6.67
N ASP A 221 3.94 23.77 7.41
CA ASP A 221 3.62 23.99 8.83
C ASP A 221 3.85 22.76 9.73
N GLY A 222 4.94 22.00 9.49
CA GLY A 222 5.28 20.82 10.29
C GLY A 222 4.55 19.54 9.88
N TYR A 223 3.97 19.50 8.68
CA TYR A 223 3.31 18.32 8.12
C TYR A 223 3.92 17.94 6.78
N ALA A 224 4.09 16.64 6.52
CA ALA A 224 4.29 16.21 5.15
C ALA A 224 2.92 16.23 4.42
N VAL A 225 2.91 16.89 3.26
CA VAL A 225 1.71 17.12 2.46
C VAL A 225 1.85 16.41 1.11
N LEU A 226 0.84 15.63 0.76
CA LEU A 226 0.66 15.04 -0.56
C LEU A 226 -0.54 15.71 -1.24
N ALA A 227 -0.32 16.28 -2.42
CA ALA A 227 -1.34 16.98 -3.19
C ALA A 227 -1.85 16.15 -4.37
N LEU A 228 -3.15 16.22 -4.63
CA LEU A 228 -3.77 15.84 -5.90
C LEU A 228 -4.21 17.14 -6.60
N THR A 229 -3.66 17.42 -7.79
CA THR A 229 -3.79 18.69 -8.48
C THR A 229 -4.12 18.50 -9.96
N ALA A 230 -4.46 19.59 -10.65
CA ALA A 230 -4.28 19.61 -12.09
C ALA A 230 -2.76 19.52 -12.43
N ASP A 231 -2.40 18.94 -13.58
CA ASP A 231 -0.99 18.74 -13.93
C ASP A 231 -0.28 20.03 -14.36
N ASP A 232 -1.03 21.07 -14.70
CA ASP A 232 -0.55 22.44 -14.97
C ASP A 232 -0.44 23.31 -13.70
N ALA A 233 -0.83 22.78 -12.53
CA ALA A 233 -0.81 23.46 -11.23
C ALA A 233 -0.22 22.56 -10.13
N LEU A 234 0.90 21.92 -10.44
CA LEU A 234 1.60 21.03 -9.48
C LEU A 234 2.15 21.83 -8.30
N GLY A 235 2.07 21.24 -7.11
CA GLY A 235 2.62 21.82 -5.89
C GLY A 235 1.70 21.61 -4.69
N VAL A 236 2.14 22.15 -3.55
CA VAL A 236 1.42 22.10 -2.27
C VAL A 236 0.88 23.46 -1.85
N GLU A 237 0.86 24.43 -2.77
CA GLU A 237 0.32 25.77 -2.51
C GLU A 237 -1.16 25.69 -2.12
N GLY A 238 -1.52 26.43 -1.08
CA GLY A 238 -2.88 26.44 -0.53
C GLY A 238 -3.15 25.29 0.44
N ALA A 239 -2.21 24.39 0.67
CA ALA A 239 -2.33 23.44 1.77
C ALA A 239 -2.38 24.19 3.11
N SER A 240 -3.32 23.79 3.97
CA SER A 240 -3.52 24.35 5.30
C SER A 240 -3.90 23.23 6.28
N PRO A 241 -2.93 22.67 7.01
CA PRO A 241 -3.21 21.58 7.95
C PRO A 241 -4.13 22.03 9.10
N ASP A 242 -4.07 23.31 9.49
CA ASP A 242 -4.92 23.91 10.53
C ASP A 242 -6.22 24.53 9.99
N GLY A 243 -6.54 24.30 8.72
CA GLY A 243 -7.73 24.81 8.05
C GLY A 243 -9.05 24.22 8.58
N PRO A 244 -10.22 24.66 8.07
CA PRO A 244 -11.52 24.14 8.47
C PRO A 244 -11.55 22.61 8.29
N GLY A 245 -11.76 21.89 9.41
CA GLY A 245 -11.66 20.43 9.47
C GLY A 245 -10.46 19.91 10.30
N ALA A 246 -9.56 20.78 10.75
CA ALA A 246 -8.55 20.45 11.74
C ALA A 246 -9.21 20.33 13.13
N GLY A 247 -9.79 19.18 13.43
CA GLY A 247 -10.40 18.89 14.73
C GLY A 247 -9.34 18.77 15.82
N THR A 248 -9.61 19.38 16.98
CA THR A 248 -8.84 19.13 18.19
C THR A 248 -9.15 17.73 18.71
N ASN A 249 -8.13 16.90 18.82
CA ASN A 249 -8.22 15.49 19.25
C ASN A 249 -8.84 15.38 20.67
N THR A 250 -10.16 15.27 20.77
CA THR A 250 -10.85 14.86 21.99
C THR A 250 -11.29 13.42 21.79
N GLY A 251 -10.58 12.49 22.42
CA GLY A 251 -10.68 11.04 22.34
C GLY A 251 -12.04 10.49 21.94
N SER A 252 -12.09 9.82 20.82
CA SER A 252 -13.27 9.13 20.30
C SER A 252 -13.52 7.85 21.09
N THR A 253 -14.72 7.73 21.65
CA THR A 253 -15.24 6.50 22.22
C THR A 253 -15.69 5.56 21.11
N GLY A 254 -15.10 4.36 21.07
CA GLY A 254 -15.27 3.25 20.17
C GLY A 254 -16.49 3.21 19.24
N ALA A 255 -16.23 3.30 17.95
CA ALA A 255 -17.18 2.95 16.90
C ALA A 255 -17.24 1.42 16.70
N ALA A 256 -18.43 0.88 16.42
CA ALA A 256 -18.61 -0.54 16.14
C ALA A 256 -18.18 -0.83 14.69
N TYR A 257 -17.28 -1.78 14.53
CA TYR A 257 -16.79 -2.24 13.23
C TYR A 257 -17.65 -3.40 12.71
N GLY A 258 -18.08 -3.30 11.44
CA GLY A 258 -18.82 -4.38 10.76
C GLY A 258 -17.90 -5.10 9.76
N SER A 259 -17.88 -6.43 9.82
CA SER A 259 -17.21 -7.26 8.80
C SER A 259 -18.18 -7.55 7.64
N TYR A 260 -17.77 -7.31 6.42
CA TYR A 260 -18.47 -7.75 5.22
C TYR A 260 -17.66 -8.83 4.51
N GLY A 261 -18.39 -9.81 3.95
CA GLY A 261 -17.82 -10.99 3.33
C GLY A 261 -17.00 -10.70 2.07
N GLU A 262 -16.19 -11.66 1.74
CA GLU A 262 -15.21 -11.68 0.65
C GLU A 262 -15.84 -11.34 -0.71
N ASP A 263 -15.45 -10.21 -1.31
CA ASP A 263 -15.60 -9.97 -2.74
C ASP A 263 -14.19 -9.85 -3.36
N PRO A 264 -13.68 -10.91 -3.99
CA PRO A 264 -12.34 -10.91 -4.57
C PRO A 264 -12.19 -10.02 -5.80
N SER A 265 -13.25 -9.35 -6.25
CA SER A 265 -13.25 -8.49 -7.43
C SER A 265 -12.99 -7.01 -7.14
N ALA A 266 -12.99 -6.57 -5.87
CA ALA A 266 -12.98 -5.17 -5.50
C ALA A 266 -11.60 -4.50 -5.51
N CYS A 267 -10.49 -5.24 -5.61
CA CYS A 267 -9.16 -4.64 -5.57
C CYS A 267 -8.58 -4.34 -6.95
N GLY A 268 -8.37 -3.06 -7.21
CA GLY A 268 -8.01 -2.50 -8.51
C GLY A 268 -6.58 -2.66 -9.01
N CYS A 269 -5.70 -3.39 -8.32
CA CYS A 269 -4.35 -3.66 -8.81
C CYS A 269 -4.32 -4.86 -9.77
N ARG A 270 -5.13 -4.84 -10.83
CA ARG A 270 -4.96 -5.76 -11.96
C ARG A 270 -4.06 -5.12 -13.00
N VAL A 271 -2.87 -5.64 -13.16
CA VAL A 271 -2.11 -5.50 -14.41
C VAL A 271 -2.97 -6.15 -15.51
N GLY A 272 -3.44 -5.35 -16.48
CA GLY A 272 -4.28 -5.84 -17.56
C GLY A 272 -3.58 -6.95 -18.34
N PRO A 273 -4.30 -7.98 -18.82
CA PRO A 273 -3.67 -9.02 -19.62
C PRO A 273 -3.22 -8.43 -20.94
N GLN A 274 -1.93 -8.54 -21.22
CA GLN A 274 -1.43 -8.38 -22.59
C GLN A 274 -2.14 -9.44 -23.45
N ARG A 275 -2.79 -9.01 -24.52
CA ARG A 275 -3.40 -9.89 -25.52
C ARG A 275 -2.32 -10.74 -26.18
N GLY A 276 -2.13 -11.96 -25.69
CA GLY A 276 -1.41 -13.02 -26.36
C GLY A 276 -2.43 -13.97 -27.01
N GLY A 277 -2.25 -14.24 -28.32
CA GLY A 277 -3.19 -14.97 -29.14
C GLY A 277 -3.49 -16.40 -28.65
N ALA A 278 -4.72 -16.81 -28.87
CA ALA A 278 -5.21 -18.16 -28.61
C ALA A 278 -4.41 -19.20 -29.40
N VAL A 279 -3.78 -20.13 -28.68
CA VAL A 279 -3.37 -21.44 -29.26
C VAL A 279 -4.19 -22.50 -28.54
N ALA A 280 -5.05 -23.16 -29.30
CA ALA A 280 -5.84 -24.26 -28.84
C ALA A 280 -4.93 -25.41 -28.40
N ALA A 281 -5.03 -25.83 -27.12
CA ALA A 281 -4.41 -27.06 -26.65
C ALA A 281 -5.45 -28.17 -26.61
N THR A 282 -5.27 -29.12 -27.49
CA THR A 282 -6.00 -30.39 -27.60
C THR A 282 -5.66 -31.29 -26.40
N LEU A 283 -6.67 -31.73 -25.69
CA LEU A 283 -6.58 -32.76 -24.66
C LEU A 283 -6.21 -34.12 -25.30
N LEU A 284 -5.12 -34.73 -24.88
CA LEU A 284 -4.82 -36.12 -25.03
C LEU A 284 -4.65 -36.78 -23.66
N LEU A 285 -5.63 -37.63 -23.31
CA LEU A 285 -5.52 -38.62 -22.25
C LEU A 285 -4.52 -39.71 -22.68
N GLY A 286 -3.56 -40.03 -21.82
CA GLY A 286 -2.63 -41.13 -22.01
C GLY A 286 -2.20 -41.75 -20.68
N ALA A 287 -2.49 -43.04 -20.57
CA ALA A 287 -2.53 -43.91 -19.42
C ALA A 287 -1.20 -44.12 -18.67
N VAL A 288 -1.39 -44.50 -17.41
CA VAL A 288 -0.45 -45.08 -16.43
C VAL A 288 0.27 -46.30 -16.96
N VAL A 289 1.58 -46.41 -16.80
CA VAL A 289 2.30 -47.69 -16.62
C VAL A 289 3.37 -47.53 -15.53
N ALA A 290 3.24 -48.28 -14.47
CA ALA A 290 4.22 -48.50 -13.42
C ALA A 290 5.21 -49.59 -13.83
N ASN A 291 6.50 -49.41 -13.54
CA ASN A 291 7.53 -50.44 -13.35
C ASN A 291 8.72 -49.76 -12.65
N GLY A 292 9.15 -50.10 -11.56
CA GLY A 292 9.53 -51.28 -10.84
C GLY A 292 11.05 -51.51 -10.87
N LEU A 293 11.73 -51.30 -9.71
CA LEU A 293 12.96 -51.95 -9.26
C LEU A 293 14.33 -51.54 -9.86
N ARG A 294 15.27 -50.99 -9.09
CA ARG A 294 16.31 -51.76 -8.40
C ARG A 294 17.32 -50.86 -7.66
N ARG A 295 17.47 -51.20 -6.39
CA ARG A 295 18.59 -50.81 -5.51
C ARG A 295 19.96 -51.23 -6.06
N ARG A 296 20.97 -50.35 -5.98
CA ARG A 296 22.36 -50.82 -5.74
C ARG A 296 23.03 -49.91 -4.71
N ARG A 297 23.52 -50.59 -3.65
CA ARG A 297 24.36 -50.06 -2.55
C ARG A 297 25.85 -50.20 -2.90
N ARG A 298 26.64 -49.27 -2.28
CA ARG A 298 28.03 -49.38 -1.77
C ARG A 298 29.18 -48.99 -2.74
N PRO A 299 30.40 -48.63 -2.18
CA PRO A 299 30.80 -48.48 -0.79
C PRO A 299 31.59 -47.20 -0.42
N ARG A 300 31.77 -47.06 0.92
CA ARG A 300 32.69 -46.14 1.62
C ARG A 300 34.14 -46.36 1.23
N ARG A 301 34.97 -45.29 1.19
CA ARG A 301 36.40 -45.34 1.55
C ARG A 301 36.73 -44.14 2.45
N ALA A 302 37.30 -44.49 3.59
CA ALA A 302 37.98 -43.61 4.52
C ALA A 302 39.48 -43.55 4.15
N HIS A 303 40.14 -42.55 4.63
CA HIS A 303 41.56 -42.35 5.00
C HIS A 303 42.03 -40.98 4.54
N THR A 304 42.83 -40.19 5.23
CA THR A 304 43.54 -40.20 6.50
C THR A 304 44.07 -38.78 6.75
N ARG A 305 44.27 -38.47 8.01
CA ARG A 305 44.99 -37.31 8.55
C ARG A 305 46.33 -37.02 7.84
N ASN A 306 46.71 -35.75 7.82
CA ASN A 306 48.02 -35.29 8.30
C ASN A 306 48.03 -33.76 8.45
N LEU A 307 48.21 -33.26 9.67
CA LEU A 307 49.01 -32.12 10.07
C LEU A 307 50.47 -32.60 10.12
N PRO A 308 51.56 -31.80 10.08
CA PRO A 308 51.75 -30.49 10.74
C PRO A 308 52.58 -29.48 9.90
N MET A 309 52.62 -28.28 10.17
CA MET A 309 53.50 -27.33 10.85
C MET A 309 52.99 -25.93 10.69
#